data_8b6411b3609c3ef19151ae0e1b3eb66a
#
_entry.id   8b6411b3609c3ef19151ae0e1b3eb66a
#
_cell.length_a   1.000
_cell.length_b   1.000
_cell.length_c   1.000
_cell.angle_alpha   90.00
_cell.angle_beta   90.00
_cell.angle_gamma   90.00
#
_symmetry.space_group_name_H-M   'P 1'
#
loop_
_entity.id
_entity.type
_entity.pdbx_description
1 polymer ?
#
loop_
_entity_poly.entity_id
_entity_poly.type
_entity_poly.pdbx_seq_one_letter_code
_entity_poly.pdbx_strand_id
1 'polypeptide(L)'
;MGFAAPLPILNGCPAISGRESELLEKVNQVTDHWKESTNIHFDQLKSGYACALHMHQPTIPAGNEGELISHLQHMFNHSEEGDNHNAEPFAQCYKRLADIIPGLIKEGCNPRIMLDYSGNLLWGVNQMGRTDITESLKFLACDSQMQNHVEWLGTFWSHAVAPSTPIPDLKLQISAWQHQFAHLFGTEALQRVKGFSPPEMHLPNHPDTLYEFIKA
;
A
#
# COMPACT_ATOMS: atom_id res chain seq x y z
N MET A 1 9.96 21.61 -0.17
CA MET A 1 11.20 20.88 -0.59
C MET A 1 10.74 19.52 -1.06
N GLY A 2 11.03 19.17 -2.31
CA GLY A 2 10.60 17.88 -2.85
C GLY A 2 11.42 16.74 -2.24
N PHE A 3 10.78 15.58 -2.05
CA PHE A 3 11.50 14.34 -1.78
C PHE A 3 12.60 14.12 -2.82
N ALA A 4 13.73 13.61 -2.38
CA ALA A 4 14.69 13.05 -3.31
C ALA A 4 14.01 11.98 -4.18
N ALA A 5 14.36 11.93 -5.45
CA ALA A 5 13.77 10.94 -6.38
C ALA A 5 13.81 9.54 -5.76
N PRO A 6 12.77 8.72 -5.95
CA PRO A 6 12.76 7.36 -5.44
C PRO A 6 13.95 6.57 -6.00
N LEU A 7 14.31 5.46 -5.33
CA LEU A 7 15.36 4.57 -5.82
C LEU A 7 15.03 4.04 -7.21
N PRO A 8 16.05 3.72 -8.03
CA PRO A 8 15.82 3.10 -9.32
C PRO A 8 14.95 1.85 -9.21
N ILE A 9 14.10 1.65 -10.19
CA ILE A 9 13.28 0.46 -10.30
C ILE A 9 14.01 -0.54 -11.20
N LEU A 10 14.23 -1.75 -10.70
CA LEU A 10 14.76 -2.88 -11.45
C LEU A 10 13.69 -3.96 -11.52
N ASN A 11 13.33 -4.37 -12.73
CA ASN A 11 12.26 -5.36 -12.97
C ASN A 11 10.95 -5.01 -12.24
N GLY A 12 10.61 -3.72 -12.20
CA GLY A 12 9.42 -3.23 -11.53
C GLY A 12 9.49 -3.16 -10.00
N CYS A 13 10.62 -3.55 -9.39
CA CYS A 13 10.84 -3.47 -7.95
C CYS A 13 11.82 -2.36 -7.58
N PRO A 14 11.66 -1.71 -6.43
CA PRO A 14 12.67 -0.78 -5.91
C PRO A 14 14.01 -1.49 -5.70
N ALA A 15 15.09 -0.92 -6.22
CA ALA A 15 16.44 -1.47 -6.07
C ALA A 15 17.02 -1.12 -4.69
N ILE A 16 16.65 -1.88 -3.67
CA ILE A 16 16.99 -1.61 -2.26
C ILE A 16 18.29 -2.28 -1.84
N SER A 17 18.53 -3.51 -2.28
CA SER A 17 19.68 -4.31 -1.85
C SER A 17 21.01 -3.58 -2.09
N GLY A 18 21.80 -3.44 -1.04
CA GLY A 18 23.07 -2.75 -1.05
C GLY A 18 22.97 -1.22 -1.05
N ARG A 19 21.77 -0.65 -0.90
CA ARG A 19 21.49 0.79 -0.88
C ARG A 19 20.75 1.25 0.37
N GLU A 20 20.85 0.47 1.43
CA GLU A 20 20.14 0.69 2.69
C GLU A 20 20.49 2.05 3.31
N SER A 21 21.77 2.47 3.22
CA SER A 21 22.22 3.78 3.73
C SER A 21 21.60 4.95 2.95
N GLU A 22 21.54 4.84 1.61
CA GLU A 22 20.88 5.86 0.76
C GLU A 22 19.38 5.95 1.05
N LEU A 23 18.76 4.82 1.32
CA LEU A 23 17.36 4.73 1.72
C LEU A 23 17.12 5.47 3.04
N LEU A 24 17.95 5.19 4.04
CA LEU A 24 17.87 5.83 5.35
C LEU A 24 18.04 7.35 5.25
N GLU A 25 18.98 7.81 4.44
CA GLU A 25 19.17 9.25 4.19
C GLU A 25 17.93 9.89 3.58
N LYS A 26 17.29 9.21 2.61
CA LYS A 26 16.07 9.71 1.96
C LYS A 26 14.89 9.74 2.91
N VAL A 27 14.73 8.72 3.74
CA VAL A 27 13.65 8.66 4.76
C VAL A 27 13.87 9.75 5.81
N ASN A 28 15.09 9.95 6.28
CA ASN A 28 15.42 10.99 7.28
C ASN A 28 15.27 12.42 6.75
N GLN A 29 15.21 12.64 5.45
CA GLN A 29 14.93 13.95 4.85
C GLN A 29 13.44 14.31 4.88
N VAL A 30 12.57 13.38 5.26
CA VAL A 30 11.14 13.62 5.47
C VAL A 30 10.96 14.41 6.75
N THR A 31 10.92 15.73 6.63
CA THR A 31 10.58 16.60 7.76
C THR A 31 9.11 16.49 8.11
N ASP A 32 8.82 16.51 9.41
CA ASP A 32 7.50 16.42 10.04
C ASP A 32 6.54 17.55 9.60
N HIS A 33 5.99 17.45 8.41
CA HIS A 33 4.89 18.32 8.01
C HIS A 33 3.57 17.59 8.22
N TRP A 34 3.12 17.55 9.48
CA TRP A 34 1.73 17.25 9.79
C TRP A 34 0.84 18.30 9.13
N LYS A 35 0.17 17.95 8.06
CA LYS A 35 -1.00 18.69 7.61
C LYS A 35 -2.22 18.00 8.19
N GLU A 36 -2.93 18.67 9.09
CA GLU A 36 -4.29 18.27 9.40
C GLU A 36 -5.12 18.33 8.12
N SER A 37 -5.49 17.15 7.63
CA SER A 37 -6.30 17.00 6.43
C SER A 37 -7.71 16.50 6.75
N THR A 38 -8.15 16.72 8.00
CA THR A 38 -9.48 16.28 8.42
C THR A 38 -10.43 17.47 8.64
N ASN A 39 -11.67 17.28 8.19
CA ASN A 39 -12.80 18.17 8.52
C ASN A 39 -13.71 17.53 9.58
N ILE A 40 -13.23 16.57 10.35
CA ILE A 40 -13.98 15.93 11.43
C ILE A 40 -13.92 16.83 12.67
N HIS A 41 -15.08 17.15 13.20
CA HIS A 41 -15.24 17.85 14.48
C HIS A 41 -15.47 16.82 15.58
N PHE A 42 -14.40 16.42 16.26
CA PHE A 42 -14.44 15.35 17.27
C PHE A 42 -15.38 15.66 18.45
N ASP A 43 -15.55 16.92 18.80
CA ASP A 43 -16.48 17.42 19.81
C ASP A 43 -17.95 17.20 19.46
N GLN A 44 -18.28 17.02 18.20
CA GLN A 44 -19.63 16.78 17.70
C GLN A 44 -19.94 15.29 17.46
N LEU A 45 -18.94 14.41 17.52
CA LEU A 45 -19.14 12.99 17.31
C LEU A 45 -19.87 12.35 18.50
N LYS A 46 -20.96 11.64 18.20
CA LYS A 46 -21.70 10.82 19.18
C LYS A 46 -21.26 9.36 19.15
N SER A 47 -20.76 8.91 18.02
CA SER A 47 -20.22 7.54 17.81
C SER A 47 -19.25 7.57 16.64
N GLY A 48 -18.34 6.61 16.59
CA GLY A 48 -17.39 6.42 15.50
C GLY A 48 -17.38 4.98 15.01
N TYR A 49 -17.23 4.80 13.71
CA TYR A 49 -16.97 3.53 13.07
C TYR A 49 -15.76 3.71 12.15
N ALA A 50 -14.82 2.78 12.20
CA ALA A 50 -13.64 2.78 11.34
C ALA A 50 -13.58 1.47 10.55
N CYS A 51 -13.30 1.59 9.25
CA CYS A 51 -13.13 0.44 8.36
C CYS A 51 -11.83 0.58 7.60
N ALA A 52 -10.94 -0.41 7.76
CA ALA A 52 -9.75 -0.57 6.94
C ALA A 52 -9.92 -1.80 6.04
N LEU A 53 -9.74 -1.60 4.74
CA LEU A 53 -9.76 -2.69 3.77
C LEU A 53 -8.34 -3.14 3.48
N HIS A 54 -8.04 -4.38 3.83
CA HIS A 54 -6.77 -5.04 3.57
C HIS A 54 -6.81 -5.76 2.22
N MET A 55 -5.85 -5.45 1.34
CA MET A 55 -5.71 -6.02 0.02
C MET A 55 -4.31 -6.60 -0.17
N HIS A 56 -4.24 -7.87 -0.44
CA HIS A 56 -2.99 -8.59 -0.64
C HIS A 56 -3.09 -9.63 -1.75
N GLN A 57 -2.00 -9.80 -2.48
CA GLN A 57 -1.75 -10.95 -3.36
C GLN A 57 -0.27 -11.30 -3.28
N PRO A 58 0.07 -12.57 -3.07
CA PRO A 58 1.47 -12.98 -3.01
C PRO A 58 2.11 -12.97 -4.40
N THR A 59 3.44 -13.01 -4.40
CA THR A 59 4.24 -13.42 -5.57
C THR A 59 4.55 -14.90 -5.46
N ILE A 60 4.51 -15.59 -6.59
CA ILE A 60 4.79 -17.03 -6.68
C ILE A 60 5.77 -17.32 -7.82
N PRO A 61 6.60 -18.38 -7.70
CA PRO A 61 7.55 -18.79 -8.76
C PRO A 61 6.82 -19.60 -9.86
N ALA A 62 5.89 -18.95 -10.56
CA ALA A 62 5.02 -19.58 -11.55
C ALA A 62 5.13 -18.95 -12.95
N GLY A 63 6.17 -18.17 -13.21
CA GLY A 63 6.51 -17.72 -14.55
C GLY A 63 7.06 -18.86 -15.42
N ASN A 64 7.16 -18.65 -16.73
CA ASN A 64 7.53 -19.68 -17.70
C ASN A 64 8.91 -20.33 -17.44
N GLU A 65 9.83 -19.56 -16.85
CA GLU A 65 11.17 -20.01 -16.48
C GLU A 65 11.36 -20.06 -14.94
N GLY A 66 10.26 -20.06 -14.19
CA GLY A 66 10.26 -20.06 -12.73
C GLY A 66 10.45 -18.67 -12.10
N GLU A 67 10.35 -17.60 -12.89
CA GLU A 67 10.39 -16.25 -12.37
C GLU A 67 9.19 -15.95 -11.47
N LEU A 68 9.38 -15.00 -10.55
CA LEU A 68 8.31 -14.54 -9.65
C LEU A 68 7.29 -13.72 -10.44
N ILE A 69 6.05 -14.13 -10.36
CA ILE A 69 4.90 -13.39 -10.89
C ILE A 69 3.86 -13.17 -9.79
N SER A 70 2.95 -12.24 -10.01
CA SER A 70 1.79 -12.09 -9.13
C SER A 70 0.91 -13.34 -9.17
N HIS A 71 0.44 -13.81 -8.02
CA HIS A 71 -0.56 -14.88 -7.96
C HIS A 71 -1.81 -14.51 -8.76
N LEU A 72 -2.22 -13.25 -8.75
CA LEU A 72 -3.35 -12.78 -9.56
C LEU A 72 -3.10 -13.01 -11.06
N GLN A 73 -1.87 -12.79 -11.55
CA GLN A 73 -1.51 -13.09 -12.94
C GLN A 73 -1.62 -14.58 -13.23
N HIS A 74 -1.14 -15.42 -12.31
CA HIS A 74 -1.29 -16.88 -12.44
C HIS A 74 -2.78 -17.26 -12.53
N MET A 75 -3.62 -16.71 -11.68
CA MET A 75 -5.07 -16.95 -11.70
C MET A 75 -5.71 -16.60 -13.05
N PHE A 76 -5.33 -15.45 -13.66
CA PHE A 76 -5.82 -15.08 -14.99
C PHE A 76 -5.36 -16.06 -16.08
N ASN A 77 -4.14 -16.56 -15.97
CA ASN A 77 -3.57 -17.47 -16.96
C ASN A 77 -4.10 -18.91 -16.86
N HIS A 78 -4.69 -19.28 -15.69
CA HIS A 78 -5.15 -20.65 -15.37
C HIS A 78 -6.55 -20.58 -14.74
N SER A 79 -7.48 -19.90 -15.41
CA SER A 79 -8.81 -19.60 -14.87
C SER A 79 -9.67 -20.83 -14.56
N GLU A 80 -9.35 -21.97 -15.17
CA GLU A 80 -10.01 -23.26 -14.98
C GLU A 80 -9.50 -24.05 -13.76
N GLU A 81 -8.43 -23.61 -13.11
CA GLU A 81 -7.83 -24.29 -11.97
C GLU A 81 -8.40 -23.77 -10.64
N GLY A 82 -9.00 -24.65 -9.85
CA GLY A 82 -9.51 -24.32 -8.50
C GLY A 82 -10.36 -23.05 -8.45
N ASP A 83 -9.96 -22.11 -7.61
CA ASP A 83 -10.68 -20.84 -7.40
C ASP A 83 -10.20 -19.70 -8.31
N ASN A 84 -9.36 -19.97 -9.32
CA ASN A 84 -8.78 -18.97 -10.20
C ASN A 84 -9.80 -18.21 -11.05
N HIS A 85 -11.01 -18.77 -11.23
CA HIS A 85 -12.14 -18.06 -11.85
C HIS A 85 -12.53 -16.76 -11.13
N ASN A 86 -12.05 -16.57 -9.88
CA ASN A 86 -12.24 -15.34 -9.12
C ASN A 86 -11.22 -14.23 -9.45
N ALA A 87 -10.31 -14.42 -10.41
CA ALA A 87 -9.29 -13.42 -10.75
C ALA A 87 -9.89 -12.05 -11.09
N GLU A 88 -10.90 -12.00 -11.98
CA GLU A 88 -11.55 -10.73 -12.34
C GLU A 88 -12.38 -10.14 -11.18
N PRO A 89 -13.18 -10.89 -10.41
CA PRO A 89 -13.78 -10.40 -9.17
C PRO A 89 -12.76 -9.75 -8.20
N PHE A 90 -11.59 -10.34 -8.00
CA PHE A 90 -10.54 -9.73 -7.18
C PHE A 90 -10.03 -8.43 -7.79
N ALA A 91 -9.71 -8.43 -9.09
CA ALA A 91 -9.29 -7.22 -9.79
C ALA A 91 -10.33 -6.09 -9.68
N GLN A 92 -11.62 -6.40 -9.76
CA GLN A 92 -12.70 -5.43 -9.54
C GLN A 92 -12.73 -4.91 -8.09
N CYS A 93 -12.51 -5.77 -7.09
CA CYS A 93 -12.42 -5.34 -5.70
C CYS A 93 -11.32 -4.31 -5.48
N TYR A 94 -10.17 -4.44 -6.17
CA TYR A 94 -9.04 -3.52 -6.00
C TYR A 94 -9.31 -2.13 -6.56
N LYS A 95 -10.15 -1.96 -7.56
CA LYS A 95 -10.37 -0.66 -8.21
C LYS A 95 -11.72 -0.01 -7.94
N ARG A 96 -12.74 -0.79 -7.58
CA ARG A 96 -14.15 -0.32 -7.55
C ARG A 96 -14.41 0.86 -6.60
N LEU A 97 -13.55 1.10 -5.61
CA LEU A 97 -13.69 2.24 -4.70
C LEU A 97 -13.56 3.58 -5.41
N ALA A 98 -12.82 3.62 -6.53
CA ALA A 98 -12.71 4.81 -7.37
C ALA A 98 -14.04 5.21 -8.03
N ASP A 99 -14.99 4.29 -8.13
CA ASP A 99 -16.34 4.56 -8.62
C ASP A 99 -17.33 4.76 -7.46
N ILE A 100 -17.22 3.95 -6.41
CA ILE A 100 -18.16 3.94 -5.28
C ILE A 100 -18.07 5.25 -4.49
N ILE A 101 -16.85 5.70 -4.14
CA ILE A 101 -16.68 6.89 -3.30
C ILE A 101 -17.23 8.14 -3.98
N PRO A 102 -16.89 8.46 -5.24
CA PRO A 102 -17.50 9.58 -5.95
C PRO A 102 -19.02 9.46 -6.11
N GLY A 103 -19.53 8.24 -6.28
CA GLY A 103 -20.98 7.97 -6.32
C GLY A 103 -21.67 8.40 -5.03
N LEU A 104 -21.16 7.94 -3.89
CA LEU A 104 -21.69 8.29 -2.56
C LEU A 104 -21.59 9.81 -2.29
N ILE A 105 -20.51 10.45 -2.70
CA ILE A 105 -20.36 11.91 -2.56
C ILE A 105 -21.44 12.65 -3.35
N LYS A 106 -21.74 12.22 -4.57
CA LYS A 106 -22.82 12.79 -5.40
C LYS A 106 -24.21 12.65 -4.78
N GLU A 107 -24.40 11.57 -3.99
CA GLU A 107 -25.61 11.34 -3.20
C GLU A 107 -25.67 12.17 -1.91
N GLY A 108 -24.67 13.00 -1.65
CA GLY A 108 -24.59 13.84 -0.43
C GLY A 108 -24.03 13.12 0.79
N CYS A 109 -23.48 11.91 0.62
CA CYS A 109 -22.78 11.17 1.67
C CYS A 109 -21.35 11.72 1.87
N ASN A 110 -20.79 11.45 3.07
CA ASN A 110 -19.41 11.77 3.38
C ASN A 110 -18.64 10.47 3.77
N PRO A 111 -18.39 9.58 2.80
CA PRO A 111 -17.72 8.32 3.06
C PRO A 111 -16.27 8.56 3.50
N ARG A 112 -15.77 7.71 4.39
CA ARG A 112 -14.37 7.67 4.80
C ARG A 112 -13.94 6.23 4.93
N ILE A 113 -12.77 5.92 4.39
CA ILE A 113 -12.23 4.57 4.38
C ILE A 113 -10.70 4.60 4.50
N MET A 114 -10.15 3.61 5.16
CA MET A 114 -8.72 3.34 5.18
C MET A 114 -8.40 2.19 4.22
N LEU A 115 -7.33 2.33 3.45
CA LEU A 115 -6.88 1.35 2.48
C LEU A 115 -5.47 0.87 2.80
N ASP A 116 -5.31 -0.44 2.84
CA ASP A 116 -4.05 -1.14 3.04
C ASP A 116 -3.81 -2.08 1.84
N TYR A 117 -2.82 -1.78 1.04
CA TYR A 117 -2.40 -2.57 -0.13
C TYR A 117 -0.95 -2.99 0.03
N SER A 118 -0.70 -4.30 0.08
CA SER A 118 0.67 -4.82 0.17
C SER A 118 1.53 -4.41 -1.03
N GLY A 119 2.83 -4.31 -0.83
CA GLY A 119 3.78 -3.99 -1.90
C GLY A 119 3.73 -5.01 -3.05
N ASN A 120 3.60 -6.30 -2.72
CA ASN A 120 3.44 -7.38 -3.69
C ASN A 120 2.22 -7.19 -4.60
N LEU A 121 1.08 -6.77 -4.03
CA LEU A 121 -0.11 -6.50 -4.83
C LEU A 121 0.12 -5.29 -5.73
N LEU A 122 0.63 -4.18 -5.22
CA LEU A 122 0.91 -2.98 -6.00
C LEU A 122 1.92 -3.26 -7.14
N TRP A 123 2.97 -4.02 -6.83
CA TRP A 123 3.92 -4.47 -7.83
C TRP A 123 3.26 -5.37 -8.87
N GLY A 124 2.50 -6.36 -8.44
CA GLY A 124 1.87 -7.35 -9.31
C GLY A 124 0.91 -6.72 -10.33
N VAL A 125 0.00 -5.86 -9.89
CA VAL A 125 -0.94 -5.19 -10.80
C VAL A 125 -0.21 -4.27 -11.80
N ASN A 126 0.89 -3.66 -11.39
CA ASN A 126 1.73 -2.86 -12.27
C ASN A 126 2.46 -3.72 -13.31
N GLN A 127 3.04 -4.86 -12.90
CA GLN A 127 3.71 -5.80 -13.81
C GLN A 127 2.76 -6.44 -14.83
N MET A 128 1.53 -6.71 -14.42
CA MET A 128 0.48 -7.21 -15.32
C MET A 128 0.00 -6.16 -16.34
N GLY A 129 0.43 -4.90 -16.22
CA GLY A 129 -0.07 -3.81 -17.07
C GLY A 129 -1.55 -3.48 -16.85
N ARG A 130 -2.13 -3.81 -15.67
CA ARG A 130 -3.51 -3.49 -15.30
C ARG A 130 -3.64 -2.01 -14.97
N THR A 131 -3.51 -1.19 -16.03
CA THR A 131 -3.63 0.27 -15.92
C THR A 131 -4.98 0.72 -15.39
N ASP A 132 -6.03 -0.05 -15.64
CA ASP A 132 -7.36 0.18 -15.07
C ASP A 132 -7.37 0.15 -13.53
N ILE A 133 -6.55 -0.71 -12.90
CA ILE A 133 -6.40 -0.75 -11.46
C ILE A 133 -5.47 0.37 -10.99
N THR A 134 -4.28 0.49 -11.57
CA THR A 134 -3.28 1.46 -11.13
C THR A 134 -3.76 2.91 -11.26
N GLU A 135 -4.46 3.28 -12.32
CA GLU A 135 -5.06 4.61 -12.47
C GLU A 135 -6.21 4.86 -11.48
N SER A 136 -7.04 3.85 -11.20
CA SER A 136 -8.07 3.95 -10.16
C SER A 136 -7.45 4.18 -8.78
N LEU A 137 -6.39 3.45 -8.43
CA LEU A 137 -5.68 3.64 -7.16
C LEU A 137 -4.97 5.00 -7.11
N LYS A 138 -4.38 5.44 -8.22
CA LYS A 138 -3.76 6.75 -8.34
C LYS A 138 -4.76 7.88 -8.16
N PHE A 139 -5.96 7.75 -8.72
CA PHE A 139 -7.05 8.70 -8.49
C PHE A 139 -7.38 8.78 -6.99
N LEU A 140 -7.57 7.63 -6.31
CA LEU A 140 -7.83 7.59 -4.87
C LEU A 140 -6.70 8.18 -4.02
N ALA A 141 -5.45 8.04 -4.46
CA ALA A 141 -4.28 8.51 -3.72
C ALA A 141 -3.94 9.99 -3.97
N CYS A 142 -4.20 10.50 -5.17
CA CYS A 142 -3.65 11.79 -5.62
C CYS A 142 -4.70 12.88 -5.80
N ASP A 143 -5.95 12.53 -6.10
CA ASP A 143 -7.00 13.53 -6.32
C ASP A 143 -7.33 14.29 -5.04
N SER A 144 -7.40 15.62 -5.14
CA SER A 144 -7.60 16.49 -3.97
C SER A 144 -8.93 16.28 -3.25
N GLN A 145 -9.98 15.88 -3.97
CA GLN A 145 -11.27 15.55 -3.36
C GLN A 145 -11.17 14.24 -2.59
N MET A 146 -10.49 13.23 -3.15
CA MET A 146 -10.35 11.91 -2.54
C MET A 146 -9.51 11.93 -1.26
N GLN A 147 -8.59 12.87 -1.10
CA GLN A 147 -7.76 13.00 0.11
C GLN A 147 -8.54 13.18 1.42
N ASN A 148 -9.79 13.67 1.35
CA ASN A 148 -10.67 13.78 2.50
C ASN A 148 -11.51 12.52 2.77
N HIS A 149 -11.49 11.56 1.85
CA HIS A 149 -12.34 10.37 1.89
C HIS A 149 -11.55 9.07 2.01
N VAL A 150 -10.29 9.09 1.59
CA VAL A 150 -9.42 7.91 1.57
C VAL A 150 -8.13 8.19 2.33
N GLU A 151 -7.90 7.40 3.37
CA GLU A 151 -6.64 7.35 4.08
C GLU A 151 -5.88 6.09 3.67
N TRP A 152 -4.63 6.27 3.23
CA TRP A 152 -3.75 5.16 2.95
C TRP A 152 -2.97 4.78 4.19
N LEU A 153 -2.95 3.48 4.47
CA LEU A 153 -2.15 2.89 5.54
C LEU A 153 -0.85 2.31 4.95
N GLY A 154 0.27 2.60 5.60
CA GLY A 154 1.50 1.89 5.35
C GLY A 154 1.38 0.42 5.76
N THR A 155 2.09 -0.44 5.07
CA THR A 155 2.17 -1.86 5.39
C THR A 155 3.50 -2.43 4.92
N PHE A 156 3.64 -3.75 4.84
CA PHE A 156 4.85 -4.39 4.35
C PHE A 156 4.82 -4.64 2.84
N TRP A 157 6.00 -4.84 2.27
CA TRP A 157 6.16 -5.31 0.89
C TRP A 157 5.44 -6.64 0.68
N SER A 158 5.78 -7.64 1.48
CA SER A 158 5.09 -8.92 1.52
C SER A 158 4.22 -9.00 2.77
N HIS A 159 3.48 -10.08 2.92
CA HIS A 159 2.61 -10.30 4.07
C HIS A 159 3.37 -10.93 5.27
N ALA A 160 4.56 -10.40 5.57
CA ALA A 160 5.42 -10.91 6.64
C ALA A 160 4.82 -10.65 8.02
N VAL A 161 4.85 -11.66 8.90
CA VAL A 161 4.38 -11.52 10.28
C VAL A 161 5.47 -10.83 11.11
N ALA A 162 5.22 -9.61 11.57
CA ALA A 162 6.22 -8.76 12.20
C ALA A 162 6.94 -9.40 13.40
N PRO A 163 6.26 -10.09 14.37
CA PRO A 163 6.94 -10.76 15.48
C PRO A 163 7.92 -11.87 15.08
N SER A 164 7.74 -12.44 13.89
CA SER A 164 8.57 -13.55 13.39
C SER A 164 9.61 -13.09 12.36
N THR A 165 9.67 -11.80 12.08
CA THR A 165 10.57 -11.23 11.07
C THR A 165 11.75 -10.55 11.76
N PRO A 166 13.02 -10.86 11.41
CA PRO A 166 14.17 -10.16 11.92
C PRO A 166 14.10 -8.65 11.67
N ILE A 167 14.58 -7.83 12.62
CA ILE A 167 14.52 -6.36 12.53
C ILE A 167 15.06 -5.80 11.22
N PRO A 168 16.23 -6.23 10.69
CA PRO A 168 16.72 -5.73 9.41
C PRO A 168 15.75 -5.98 8.26
N ASP A 169 15.19 -7.20 8.19
CA ASP A 169 14.24 -7.58 7.14
C ASP A 169 12.91 -6.82 7.30
N LEU A 170 12.47 -6.61 8.53
CA LEU A 170 11.28 -5.83 8.84
C LEU A 170 11.40 -4.39 8.31
N LYS A 171 12.55 -3.75 8.54
CA LYS A 171 12.85 -2.42 7.99
C LYS A 171 12.85 -2.40 6.46
N LEU A 172 13.42 -3.43 5.84
CA LEU A 172 13.43 -3.57 4.38
C LEU A 172 12.01 -3.75 3.82
N GLN A 173 11.15 -4.50 4.49
CA GLN A 173 9.75 -4.68 4.12
C GLN A 173 9.00 -3.32 4.07
N ILE A 174 9.16 -2.49 5.09
CA ILE A 174 8.55 -1.16 5.16
C ILE A 174 9.11 -0.27 4.06
N SER A 175 10.44 -0.20 3.95
CA SER A 175 11.12 0.67 2.98
C SER A 175 10.78 0.29 1.54
N ALA A 176 10.69 -1.01 1.23
CA ALA A 176 10.28 -1.48 -0.09
C ALA A 176 8.85 -1.04 -0.43
N TRP A 177 7.94 -1.14 0.53
CA TRP A 177 6.58 -0.67 0.36
C TRP A 177 6.53 0.84 0.11
N GLN A 178 7.22 1.63 0.93
CA GLN A 178 7.28 3.10 0.78
C GLN A 178 7.76 3.51 -0.61
N HIS A 179 8.81 2.86 -1.12
CA HIS A 179 9.34 3.16 -2.45
C HIS A 179 8.41 2.74 -3.58
N GLN A 180 7.76 1.59 -3.47
CA GLN A 180 6.77 1.15 -4.45
C GLN A 180 5.56 2.10 -4.48
N PHE A 181 5.06 2.48 -3.32
CA PHE A 181 3.95 3.41 -3.20
C PHE A 181 4.31 4.78 -3.82
N ALA A 182 5.48 5.32 -3.47
CA ALA A 182 5.97 6.58 -4.03
C ALA A 182 6.22 6.51 -5.55
N HIS A 183 6.67 5.35 -6.05
CA HIS A 183 6.85 5.15 -7.49
C HIS A 183 5.53 5.25 -8.26
N LEU A 184 4.46 4.66 -7.72
CA LEU A 184 3.15 4.63 -8.38
C LEU A 184 2.37 5.94 -8.19
N PHE A 185 2.40 6.53 -7.00
CA PHE A 185 1.49 7.60 -6.59
C PHE A 185 2.19 8.92 -6.26
N GLY A 186 3.52 8.92 -6.25
CA GLY A 186 4.31 10.10 -5.93
C GLY A 186 4.59 10.26 -4.43
N THR A 187 5.61 11.05 -4.15
CA THR A 187 6.09 11.29 -2.79
C THR A 187 5.11 12.13 -1.96
N GLU A 188 4.32 13.00 -2.60
CA GLU A 188 3.28 13.76 -1.90
C GLU A 188 2.17 12.86 -1.36
N ALA A 189 1.80 11.80 -2.08
CA ALA A 189 0.86 10.81 -1.60
C ALA A 189 1.45 10.03 -0.42
N LEU A 190 2.71 9.62 -0.50
CA LEU A 190 3.40 8.93 0.60
C LEU A 190 3.47 9.78 1.87
N GLN A 191 3.68 11.09 1.77
CA GLN A 191 3.71 12.00 2.93
C GLN A 191 2.39 12.03 3.71
N ARG A 192 1.27 11.71 3.07
CA ARG A 192 -0.05 11.65 3.71
C ARG A 192 -0.32 10.34 4.43
N VAL A 193 0.50 9.31 4.20
CA VAL A 193 0.39 8.03 4.92
C VAL A 193 0.83 8.25 6.36
N LYS A 194 -0.08 8.10 7.32
CA LYS A 194 0.17 8.34 8.74
C LYS A 194 -0.14 7.14 9.63
N GLY A 195 -1.02 6.27 9.18
CA GLY A 195 -1.35 5.02 9.85
C GLY A 195 -0.53 3.86 9.29
N PHE A 196 -0.44 2.79 10.06
CA PHE A 196 0.19 1.54 9.65
C PHE A 196 -0.71 0.34 9.97
N SER A 197 -0.85 -0.55 9.01
CA SER A 197 -1.58 -1.81 9.13
C SER A 197 -0.58 -2.97 9.13
N PRO A 198 -0.30 -3.58 10.29
CA PRO A 198 0.60 -4.73 10.34
C PRO A 198 -0.09 -5.95 9.72
N PRO A 199 0.61 -6.72 8.86
CA PRO A 199 0.07 -7.96 8.33
C PRO A 199 -0.40 -8.90 9.45
N GLU A 200 -1.53 -9.58 9.22
CA GLU A 200 -2.19 -10.46 10.20
C GLU A 200 -2.52 -9.78 11.54
N MET A 201 -2.56 -8.46 11.56
CA MET A 201 -2.78 -7.65 12.78
C MET A 201 -1.79 -7.96 13.92
N HIS A 202 -0.60 -8.45 13.57
CA HIS A 202 0.43 -8.81 14.54
C HIS A 202 1.47 -7.70 14.70
N LEU A 203 1.52 -7.10 15.87
CA LEU A 203 2.59 -6.17 16.27
C LEU A 203 3.68 -6.91 17.04
N PRO A 204 4.96 -6.50 16.93
CA PRO A 204 6.00 -6.99 17.81
C PRO A 204 5.65 -6.71 19.27
N ASN A 205 5.75 -7.72 20.13
CA ASN A 205 5.50 -7.59 21.58
C ASN A 205 6.76 -7.27 22.38
N HIS A 206 7.95 -7.36 21.78
CA HIS A 206 9.20 -6.97 22.43
C HIS A 206 9.43 -5.46 22.26
N PRO A 207 9.72 -4.71 23.34
CA PRO A 207 9.80 -3.24 23.28
C PRO A 207 10.82 -2.71 22.27
N ASP A 208 12.00 -3.31 22.19
CA ASP A 208 13.05 -2.86 21.27
C ASP A 208 12.66 -3.12 19.82
N THR A 209 12.05 -4.27 19.53
CA THR A 209 11.56 -4.59 18.19
C THR A 209 10.41 -3.67 17.79
N LEU A 210 9.49 -3.39 18.70
CA LEU A 210 8.39 -2.45 18.48
C LEU A 210 8.91 -1.03 18.23
N TYR A 211 9.92 -0.60 18.97
CA TYR A 211 10.55 0.70 18.77
C TYR A 211 11.17 0.82 17.37
N GLU A 212 11.96 -0.18 16.97
CA GLU A 212 12.59 -0.20 15.64
C GLU A 212 11.56 -0.29 14.50
N PHE A 213 10.46 -0.99 14.74
CA PHE A 213 9.34 -1.07 13.82
C PHE A 213 8.65 0.29 13.64
N ILE A 214 8.33 1.00 14.72
CA ILE A 214 7.67 2.31 14.66
C ILE A 214 8.58 3.37 14.04
N LYS A 215 9.89 3.23 14.26
CA LYS A 215 10.90 4.16 13.75
C LYS A 215 11.15 4.00 12.24
N ALA A 216 10.95 2.80 11.69
CA ALA A 216 11.19 2.52 10.27
C ALA A 216 10.14 3.14 9.35
#